data_26820b18c89e363165937cf994d77d21
#
_entry.id   26820b18c89e363165937cf994d77d21
#
_cell.length_a   1.000
_cell.length_b   1.000
_cell.length_c   1.000
_cell.angle_alpha   90.00
_cell.angle_beta   90.00
_cell.angle_gamma   90.00
#
_symmetry.space_group_name_H-M   'P 1'
#
loop_
_entity.id
_entity.type
_entity.pdbx_description
1 polymer ?
#
loop_
_entity_poly.entity_id
_entity_poly.type
_entity_poly.pdbx_seq_one_letter_code
_entity_poly.pdbx_strand_id
1 'polypeptide(L)'
;MGAYKYYTSYTLKTFDGRRYLERFEDRVSMTALFLADGDTTIAEHLVDEIMTGRFQPATPTFLNAGKAQRGELVSCFLLRIEDNMESIGRSINSALQLSKRGGGVALLLSNIREAGAPIKHIENQSSGVIPVMKLLEDSFSYANQLGARQGAGAVYLNAHHPDIMNFLDTKRENADEKIRIKTLSLGVVIPDITFELAKKNDDMYLFSPYDVERVYGKAFGDISITEHYEEMVEDPRIRKKKVNARHFFQTIAELQFESGYPYIMFEDTVNNANPVKTGRINMSNLCSEILQVNSPSVFADDLSYETMGSDISCNLGSLNIATTMDSPDFALTVETAIRGLTAVADKTAINSVPSVRKGNDDSHAIGLGQMNLHGFLGREHIEYGSEEALDFTNAYFAAVLYAALRASNKIARERGEYFSEFPQSEYASGQFFDRYDPAEFAPRTARVQELFDASSIHTPTAEDWAALKADVAKHGLYNRNLQAVPPTGSISYINNSTSSIHPIASKIEIRKEGKIGRVYYPAPHMDNDNLEYFKDSYEIGYEKIIDTYAAATKYVDQGLSLTLFFKDTATTRDINRAQIYAWRKGIKTLYYIRLRQMALEGTEVEGCVSCML
;
A
#
# COMPACT_ATOMS: atom_id res chain seq x y z
N MET A 1 16.07 -16.08 -13.79
CA MET A 1 14.75 -16.02 -13.11
C MET A 1 13.74 -15.19 -13.92
N GLY A 2 14.07 -13.97 -14.36
CA GLY A 2 13.14 -13.07 -15.05
C GLY A 2 12.46 -13.68 -16.28
N ALA A 3 13.23 -14.26 -17.21
CA ALA A 3 12.67 -14.91 -18.38
C ALA A 3 11.72 -16.06 -18.01
N TYR A 4 12.08 -16.87 -17.04
CA TYR A 4 11.22 -17.96 -16.56
C TYR A 4 9.88 -17.41 -16.02
N LYS A 5 9.92 -16.41 -15.13
CA LYS A 5 8.71 -15.76 -14.59
C LYS A 5 7.87 -15.13 -15.71
N TYR A 6 8.50 -14.47 -16.68
CA TYR A 6 7.79 -13.88 -17.80
C TYR A 6 7.02 -14.95 -18.59
N TYR A 7 7.70 -15.99 -19.09
CA TYR A 7 7.06 -17.01 -19.90
C TYR A 7 6.07 -17.91 -19.16
N THR A 8 6.27 -18.12 -17.86
CA THR A 8 5.31 -18.90 -17.07
C THR A 8 4.06 -18.12 -16.70
N SER A 9 4.16 -16.82 -16.40
CA SER A 9 3.10 -16.05 -15.75
C SER A 9 2.52 -14.90 -16.58
N TYR A 10 3.26 -14.30 -17.52
CA TYR A 10 2.85 -13.04 -18.16
C TYR A 10 2.53 -13.16 -19.65
N THR A 11 3.27 -13.98 -20.38
CA THR A 11 3.14 -14.07 -21.83
C THR A 11 1.77 -14.60 -22.26
N LEU A 12 1.28 -14.11 -23.39
CA LEU A 12 0.11 -14.64 -24.04
C LEU A 12 0.39 -16.05 -24.56
N LYS A 13 -0.54 -16.98 -24.33
CA LYS A 13 -0.45 -18.39 -24.72
C LYS A 13 -1.68 -18.82 -25.49
N THR A 14 -1.55 -19.92 -26.22
CA THR A 14 -2.71 -20.65 -26.74
C THR A 14 -3.59 -21.16 -25.61
N PHE A 15 -4.87 -21.45 -25.91
CA PHE A 15 -5.84 -21.94 -24.90
C PHE A 15 -5.38 -23.20 -24.18
N ASP A 16 -4.65 -24.08 -24.85
CA ASP A 16 -4.07 -25.29 -24.28
C ASP A 16 -2.77 -25.05 -23.51
N GLY A 17 -2.31 -23.79 -23.46
CA GLY A 17 -1.10 -23.36 -22.76
C GLY A 17 0.23 -23.87 -23.35
N ARG A 18 0.19 -24.53 -24.53
CA ARG A 18 1.36 -25.21 -25.09
C ARG A 18 2.28 -24.34 -25.92
N ARG A 19 1.76 -23.23 -26.45
CA ARG A 19 2.54 -22.31 -27.30
C ARG A 19 2.50 -20.91 -26.77
N TYR A 20 3.66 -20.25 -26.76
CA TYR A 20 3.80 -18.82 -26.47
C TYR A 20 3.50 -18.03 -27.75
N LEU A 21 2.66 -17.00 -27.63
CA LEU A 21 2.19 -16.19 -28.76
C LEU A 21 2.87 -14.82 -28.82
N GLU A 22 3.59 -14.43 -27.78
CA GLU A 22 4.32 -13.18 -27.72
C GLU A 22 5.65 -13.36 -26.98
N ARG A 23 6.62 -12.53 -27.32
CA ARG A 23 7.88 -12.34 -26.61
C ARG A 23 7.78 -11.17 -25.65
N PHE A 24 8.83 -10.92 -24.88
CA PHE A 24 8.87 -9.81 -23.92
C PHE A 24 8.65 -8.45 -24.59
N GLU A 25 9.37 -8.19 -25.69
CA GLU A 25 9.26 -6.96 -26.47
C GLU A 25 7.85 -6.75 -27.07
N ASP A 26 7.18 -7.82 -27.47
CA ASP A 26 5.80 -7.75 -27.96
C ASP A 26 4.84 -7.37 -26.82
N ARG A 27 5.04 -7.95 -25.61
CA ARG A 27 4.24 -7.63 -24.43
C ARG A 27 4.45 -6.19 -24.00
N VAL A 28 5.69 -5.69 -24.03
CA VAL A 28 6.02 -4.28 -23.73
C VAL A 28 5.34 -3.36 -24.72
N SER A 29 5.47 -3.63 -26.03
CA SER A 29 4.86 -2.81 -27.08
C SER A 29 3.34 -2.76 -26.97
N MET A 30 2.70 -3.92 -26.73
CA MET A 30 1.24 -3.98 -26.54
C MET A 30 0.77 -3.23 -25.30
N THR A 31 1.53 -3.32 -24.20
CA THR A 31 1.22 -2.57 -22.97
C THR A 31 1.35 -1.06 -23.21
N ALA A 32 2.43 -0.63 -23.84
CA ALA A 32 2.70 0.77 -24.13
C ALA A 32 1.64 1.38 -25.08
N LEU A 33 1.32 0.72 -26.17
CA LEU A 33 0.29 1.16 -27.13
C LEU A 33 -1.09 1.26 -26.47
N PHE A 34 -1.44 0.28 -25.62
CA PHE A 34 -2.71 0.28 -24.92
C PHE A 34 -2.82 1.44 -23.93
N LEU A 35 -1.76 1.71 -23.17
CA LEU A 35 -1.74 2.80 -22.18
C LEU A 35 -1.63 4.18 -22.84
N ALA A 36 -0.96 4.28 -23.97
CA ALA A 36 -0.78 5.53 -24.70
C ALA A 36 -2.04 6.02 -25.45
N ASP A 37 -3.01 5.13 -25.68
CA ASP A 37 -4.32 5.47 -26.26
C ASP A 37 -4.25 6.23 -27.62
N GLY A 38 -3.31 5.83 -28.47
CA GLY A 38 -3.10 6.43 -29.78
C GLY A 38 -2.03 7.52 -29.85
N ASP A 39 -1.48 7.95 -28.72
CA ASP A 39 -0.34 8.88 -28.68
C ASP A 39 0.96 8.09 -28.90
N THR A 40 1.54 8.21 -30.11
CA THR A 40 2.75 7.49 -30.50
C THR A 40 3.97 7.93 -29.70
N THR A 41 4.07 9.21 -29.33
CA THR A 41 5.19 9.74 -28.53
C THR A 41 5.19 9.14 -27.13
N ILE A 42 4.04 9.10 -26.49
CA ILE A 42 3.89 8.47 -25.17
C ILE A 42 4.16 6.95 -25.27
N ALA A 43 3.70 6.30 -26.35
CA ALA A 43 3.95 4.87 -26.55
C ALA A 43 5.44 4.57 -26.70
N GLU A 44 6.18 5.36 -27.49
CA GLU A 44 7.64 5.23 -27.67
C GLU A 44 8.38 5.41 -26.34
N HIS A 45 8.03 6.43 -25.56
CA HIS A 45 8.63 6.65 -24.25
C HIS A 45 8.33 5.49 -23.29
N LEU A 46 7.09 4.97 -23.24
CA LEU A 46 6.74 3.81 -22.42
C LEU A 46 7.51 2.54 -22.83
N VAL A 47 7.68 2.30 -24.14
CA VAL A 47 8.49 1.19 -24.62
C VAL A 47 9.93 1.32 -24.14
N ASP A 48 10.54 2.49 -24.29
CA ASP A 48 11.92 2.74 -23.86
C ASP A 48 12.09 2.51 -22.35
N GLU A 49 11.22 3.12 -21.53
CA GLU A 49 11.29 3.01 -20.07
C GLU A 49 11.08 1.57 -19.57
N ILE A 50 10.17 0.80 -20.17
CA ILE A 50 9.92 -0.59 -19.78
C ILE A 50 11.01 -1.53 -20.29
N MET A 51 11.45 -1.36 -21.55
CA MET A 51 12.51 -2.21 -22.15
C MET A 51 13.85 -2.05 -21.45
N THR A 52 14.20 -0.85 -21.04
CA THR A 52 15.43 -0.55 -20.30
C THR A 52 15.34 -0.92 -18.81
N GLY A 53 14.16 -1.34 -18.35
CA GLY A 53 13.91 -1.70 -16.96
C GLY A 53 13.89 -0.54 -15.98
N ARG A 54 13.71 0.70 -16.45
CA ARG A 54 13.56 1.86 -15.57
C ARG A 54 12.17 1.93 -14.94
N PHE A 55 11.13 1.63 -15.71
CA PHE A 55 9.76 1.54 -15.22
C PHE A 55 9.18 0.15 -15.45
N GLN A 56 8.55 -0.41 -14.43
CA GLN A 56 7.85 -1.69 -14.50
C GLN A 56 6.40 -1.50 -14.06
N PRO A 57 5.42 -1.66 -14.97
CA PRO A 57 4.02 -1.73 -14.58
C PRO A 57 3.77 -2.88 -13.59
N ALA A 58 2.78 -2.72 -12.71
CA ALA A 58 2.37 -3.79 -11.82
C ALA A 58 1.94 -5.05 -12.58
N THR A 59 2.00 -6.20 -11.91
CA THR A 59 1.67 -7.50 -12.48
C THR A 59 0.36 -7.49 -13.29
N PRO A 60 -0.79 -7.01 -12.78
CA PRO A 60 -2.04 -7.08 -13.54
C PRO A 60 -2.02 -6.20 -14.79
N THR A 61 -1.42 -5.04 -14.73
CA THR A 61 -1.28 -4.14 -15.89
C THR A 61 -0.43 -4.78 -16.96
N PHE A 62 0.75 -5.26 -16.60
CA PHE A 62 1.68 -5.89 -17.56
C PHE A 62 1.14 -7.20 -18.12
N LEU A 63 0.37 -7.95 -17.33
CA LEU A 63 -0.28 -9.18 -17.77
C LEU A 63 -1.43 -8.92 -18.74
N ASN A 64 -2.25 -7.90 -18.51
CA ASN A 64 -3.56 -7.78 -19.13
C ASN A 64 -3.69 -6.66 -20.17
N ALA A 65 -2.84 -5.63 -20.13
CA ALA A 65 -2.97 -4.49 -21.05
C ALA A 65 -2.88 -4.91 -22.53
N GLY A 66 -3.83 -4.48 -23.33
CA GLY A 66 -3.89 -4.76 -24.75
C GLY A 66 -4.34 -6.18 -25.16
N LYS A 67 -4.63 -7.08 -24.22
CA LYS A 67 -5.19 -8.40 -24.53
C LYS A 67 -6.70 -8.31 -24.76
N ALA A 68 -7.22 -9.01 -25.77
CA ALA A 68 -8.65 -9.04 -26.09
C ALA A 68 -9.48 -9.73 -24.99
N GLN A 69 -9.00 -10.87 -24.51
CA GLN A 69 -9.55 -11.55 -23.34
C GLN A 69 -8.58 -11.32 -22.18
N ARG A 70 -8.95 -10.43 -21.27
CA ARG A 70 -8.07 -10.01 -20.17
C ARG A 70 -8.81 -9.95 -18.84
N GLY A 71 -8.04 -10.08 -17.75
CA GLY A 71 -8.45 -9.64 -16.43
C GLY A 71 -8.40 -8.12 -16.32
N GLU A 72 -8.56 -7.62 -15.10
CA GLU A 72 -8.47 -6.19 -14.84
C GLU A 72 -7.03 -5.66 -14.91
N LEU A 73 -6.86 -4.36 -15.12
CA LEU A 73 -5.55 -3.70 -15.15
C LEU A 73 -4.93 -3.59 -13.76
N VAL A 74 -5.74 -3.75 -12.73
CA VAL A 74 -5.36 -3.67 -11.31
C VAL A 74 -5.88 -4.89 -10.56
N SER A 75 -5.22 -5.26 -9.49
CA SER A 75 -5.58 -6.45 -8.70
C SER A 75 -5.83 -6.14 -7.22
N CYS A 76 -6.01 -4.88 -6.86
CA CYS A 76 -6.27 -4.50 -5.47
C CYS A 76 -7.31 -3.39 -5.39
N PHE A 77 -8.28 -3.57 -4.49
CA PHE A 77 -9.41 -2.66 -4.30
C PHE A 77 -9.66 -2.44 -2.81
N LEU A 78 -10.12 -1.24 -2.47
CA LEU A 78 -10.55 -0.89 -1.12
C LEU A 78 -12.02 -0.49 -1.15
N LEU A 79 -12.84 -1.16 -0.34
CA LEU A 79 -14.27 -0.93 -0.24
C LEU A 79 -14.63 -0.44 1.17
N ARG A 80 -15.44 0.60 1.21
CA ARG A 80 -16.02 1.11 2.45
C ARG A 80 -17.35 0.41 2.73
N ILE A 81 -17.61 0.06 3.98
CA ILE A 81 -18.88 -0.52 4.45
C ILE A 81 -19.48 0.41 5.49
N GLU A 82 -20.79 0.65 5.36
CA GLU A 82 -21.60 1.39 6.34
C GLU A 82 -22.42 0.43 7.22
N ASP A 83 -22.94 0.95 8.34
CA ASP A 83 -23.63 0.16 9.37
C ASP A 83 -25.12 -0.08 9.03
N ASN A 84 -25.35 -0.76 7.91
CA ASN A 84 -26.68 -1.24 7.50
C ASN A 84 -26.55 -2.50 6.65
N MET A 85 -27.64 -3.27 6.57
CA MET A 85 -27.67 -4.56 5.89
C MET A 85 -27.44 -4.43 4.38
N GLU A 86 -27.93 -3.35 3.77
CA GLU A 86 -27.82 -3.08 2.34
C GLU A 86 -26.35 -2.84 1.98
N SER A 87 -25.63 -2.04 2.76
CA SER A 87 -24.19 -1.79 2.57
C SER A 87 -23.37 -3.06 2.79
N ILE A 88 -23.65 -3.83 3.84
CA ILE A 88 -22.97 -5.10 4.11
C ILE A 88 -23.21 -6.10 2.98
N GLY A 89 -24.45 -6.30 2.57
CA GLY A 89 -24.83 -7.21 1.50
C GLY A 89 -24.24 -6.80 0.15
N ARG A 90 -24.29 -5.51 -0.19
CA ARG A 90 -23.66 -5.00 -1.40
C ARG A 90 -22.16 -5.17 -1.40
N SER A 91 -21.49 -4.93 -0.27
CA SER A 91 -20.04 -5.07 -0.15
C SER A 91 -19.58 -6.53 -0.30
N ILE A 92 -20.33 -7.49 0.24
CA ILE A 92 -20.07 -8.92 0.04
C ILE A 92 -20.18 -9.28 -1.45
N ASN A 93 -21.24 -8.80 -2.13
CA ASN A 93 -21.39 -9.02 -3.57
C ASN A 93 -20.25 -8.37 -4.36
N SER A 94 -19.88 -7.14 -4.02
CA SER A 94 -18.77 -6.43 -4.67
C SER A 94 -17.45 -7.17 -4.48
N ALA A 95 -17.19 -7.69 -3.28
CA ALA A 95 -16.00 -8.50 -2.99
C ALA A 95 -15.95 -9.77 -3.86
N LEU A 96 -17.06 -10.47 -4.00
CA LEU A 96 -17.18 -11.64 -4.89
C LEU A 96 -16.88 -11.27 -6.35
N GLN A 97 -17.46 -10.18 -6.86
CA GLN A 97 -17.28 -9.73 -8.24
C GLN A 97 -15.83 -9.30 -8.52
N LEU A 98 -15.18 -8.64 -7.59
CA LEU A 98 -13.78 -8.22 -7.71
C LEU A 98 -12.81 -9.41 -7.61
N SER A 99 -13.03 -10.31 -6.65
CA SER A 99 -12.23 -11.52 -6.48
C SER A 99 -12.29 -12.43 -7.72
N LYS A 100 -13.47 -12.66 -8.26
CA LYS A 100 -13.68 -13.38 -9.52
C LYS A 100 -12.84 -12.84 -10.68
N ARG A 101 -12.54 -11.54 -10.69
CA ARG A 101 -11.76 -10.85 -11.74
C ARG A 101 -10.26 -10.78 -11.45
N GLY A 102 -9.80 -11.43 -10.38
CA GLY A 102 -8.40 -11.46 -9.99
C GLY A 102 -8.00 -10.40 -8.95
N GLY A 103 -8.99 -9.71 -8.36
CA GLY A 103 -8.75 -8.65 -7.39
C GLY A 103 -8.65 -9.14 -5.94
N GLY A 104 -7.65 -8.66 -5.20
CA GLY A 104 -7.66 -8.67 -3.74
C GLY A 104 -8.48 -7.49 -3.23
N VAL A 105 -9.21 -7.66 -2.14
CA VAL A 105 -10.12 -6.63 -1.63
C VAL A 105 -9.88 -6.38 -0.15
N ALA A 106 -9.64 -5.11 0.19
CA ALA A 106 -9.65 -4.64 1.57
C ALA A 106 -11.00 -3.98 1.90
N LEU A 107 -11.53 -4.25 3.09
CA LEU A 107 -12.83 -3.75 3.53
C LEU A 107 -12.71 -3.09 4.90
N LEU A 108 -13.37 -1.93 5.04
CA LEU A 108 -13.43 -1.18 6.29
C LEU A 108 -14.59 -1.71 7.14
N LEU A 109 -14.28 -2.23 8.33
CA LEU A 109 -15.28 -2.73 9.28
C LEU A 109 -15.56 -1.76 10.43
N SER A 110 -14.79 -0.70 10.58
CA SER A 110 -14.86 0.21 11.73
C SER A 110 -16.22 0.87 11.93
N ASN A 111 -17.01 1.03 10.87
CA ASN A 111 -18.33 1.67 10.93
C ASN A 111 -19.44 0.72 11.40
N ILE A 112 -19.21 -0.59 11.36
CA ILE A 112 -20.21 -1.59 11.74
C ILE A 112 -20.32 -1.63 13.27
N ARG A 113 -21.56 -1.60 13.79
CA ARG A 113 -21.83 -1.66 15.22
C ARG A 113 -21.31 -2.95 15.85
N GLU A 114 -20.92 -2.86 17.10
CA GLU A 114 -20.38 -3.97 17.90
C GLU A 114 -21.40 -5.04 18.23
N ALA A 115 -20.93 -6.20 18.63
CA ALA A 115 -21.75 -7.26 19.19
C ALA A 115 -22.48 -6.78 20.46
N GLY A 116 -23.78 -7.05 20.54
CA GLY A 116 -24.64 -6.62 21.63
C GLY A 116 -25.24 -5.21 21.46
N ALA A 117 -24.87 -4.49 20.42
CA ALA A 117 -25.50 -3.20 20.11
C ALA A 117 -27.00 -3.37 19.76
N PRO A 118 -27.85 -2.35 19.97
CA PRO A 118 -29.26 -2.46 19.65
C PRO A 118 -29.51 -2.43 18.14
N ILE A 119 -30.56 -3.15 17.74
CA ILE A 119 -31.16 -3.04 16.42
C ILE A 119 -32.63 -2.70 16.60
N LYS A 120 -33.13 -1.66 15.92
CA LYS A 120 -34.51 -1.16 16.08
C LYS A 120 -34.89 -0.91 17.56
N HIS A 121 -33.96 -0.37 18.32
CA HIS A 121 -34.09 -0.10 19.78
C HIS A 121 -34.22 -1.34 20.68
N ILE A 122 -33.96 -2.55 20.14
CA ILE A 122 -33.92 -3.78 20.93
C ILE A 122 -32.45 -4.10 21.26
N GLU A 123 -32.12 -4.12 22.53
CA GLU A 123 -30.76 -4.39 23.03
C GLU A 123 -30.28 -5.81 22.72
N ASN A 124 -28.96 -6.00 22.63
CA ASN A 124 -28.31 -7.29 22.43
C ASN A 124 -28.70 -8.01 21.11
N GLN A 125 -29.02 -7.29 20.06
CA GLN A 125 -29.40 -7.86 18.78
C GLN A 125 -28.26 -7.95 17.77
N SER A 126 -27.30 -7.05 17.82
CA SER A 126 -26.17 -7.06 16.87
C SER A 126 -25.22 -8.22 17.15
N SER A 127 -24.78 -8.88 16.09
CA SER A 127 -23.74 -9.93 16.15
C SER A 127 -22.31 -9.38 16.01
N GLY A 128 -22.16 -8.09 15.73
CA GLY A 128 -20.85 -7.43 15.58
C GLY A 128 -20.13 -7.73 14.26
N VAL A 129 -18.81 -7.51 14.26
CA VAL A 129 -17.99 -7.60 13.03
C VAL A 129 -17.57 -9.03 12.68
N ILE A 130 -17.45 -9.95 13.66
CA ILE A 130 -16.90 -11.30 13.42
C ILE A 130 -17.72 -12.11 12.40
N PRO A 131 -19.06 -12.17 12.46
CA PRO A 131 -19.85 -12.87 11.45
C PRO A 131 -19.70 -12.26 10.04
N VAL A 132 -19.52 -10.95 9.93
CA VAL A 132 -19.24 -10.28 8.63
C VAL A 132 -17.89 -10.72 8.09
N MET A 133 -16.87 -10.86 8.94
CA MET A 133 -15.56 -11.39 8.55
C MET A 133 -15.67 -12.82 8.02
N LYS A 134 -16.47 -13.67 8.65
CA LYS A 134 -16.70 -15.05 8.18
C LYS A 134 -17.37 -15.09 6.80
N LEU A 135 -18.38 -14.28 6.57
CA LEU A 135 -19.02 -14.16 5.26
C LEU A 135 -18.04 -13.69 4.17
N LEU A 136 -17.15 -12.75 4.50
CA LEU A 136 -16.12 -12.27 3.58
C LEU A 136 -15.07 -13.37 3.31
N GLU A 137 -14.60 -14.07 4.33
CA GLU A 137 -13.65 -15.17 4.18
C GLU A 137 -14.20 -16.27 3.26
N ASP A 138 -15.43 -16.70 3.49
CA ASP A 138 -16.10 -17.72 2.68
C ASP A 138 -16.31 -17.22 1.24
N SER A 139 -16.62 -15.93 1.06
CA SER A 139 -16.76 -15.31 -0.26
C SER A 139 -15.45 -15.35 -1.06
N PHE A 140 -14.32 -15.03 -0.43
CA PHE A 140 -13.01 -15.12 -1.08
C PHE A 140 -12.57 -16.57 -1.33
N SER A 141 -12.93 -17.49 -0.45
CA SER A 141 -12.68 -18.92 -0.68
C SER A 141 -13.45 -19.45 -1.88
N TYR A 142 -14.69 -18.99 -2.08
CA TYR A 142 -15.54 -19.40 -3.19
C TYR A 142 -15.11 -18.74 -4.52
N ALA A 143 -14.90 -17.44 -4.53
CA ALA A 143 -14.56 -16.68 -5.73
C ALA A 143 -13.05 -16.65 -5.96
N ASN A 144 -12.51 -17.75 -6.48
CA ASN A 144 -11.09 -17.84 -6.87
C ASN A 144 -10.74 -16.81 -7.95
N GLN A 145 -9.52 -16.29 -7.89
CA GLN A 145 -8.96 -15.38 -8.89
C GLN A 145 -8.71 -16.12 -10.21
N LEU A 146 -9.71 -16.22 -11.07
CA LEU A 146 -9.64 -16.85 -12.40
C LEU A 146 -9.09 -18.30 -12.38
N GLY A 147 -9.21 -19.01 -11.26
CA GLY A 147 -8.67 -20.36 -11.08
C GLY A 147 -7.13 -20.43 -10.91
N ALA A 148 -6.44 -19.30 -10.95
CA ALA A 148 -4.99 -19.25 -10.83
C ALA A 148 -4.50 -19.01 -9.39
N ARG A 149 -5.34 -18.40 -8.53
CA ARG A 149 -5.03 -18.09 -7.13
C ARG A 149 -6.30 -18.17 -6.28
N GLN A 150 -6.13 -18.42 -4.99
CA GLN A 150 -7.23 -18.23 -4.03
C GLN A 150 -7.57 -16.74 -3.93
N GLY A 151 -8.83 -16.42 -3.67
CA GLY A 151 -9.26 -15.06 -3.38
C GLY A 151 -8.55 -14.52 -2.14
N ALA A 152 -8.16 -13.26 -2.18
CA ALA A 152 -7.45 -12.58 -1.09
C ALA A 152 -8.25 -11.41 -0.56
N GLY A 153 -8.37 -11.29 0.76
CA GLY A 153 -9.04 -10.20 1.43
C GLY A 153 -8.28 -9.71 2.65
N ALA A 154 -8.48 -8.44 2.96
CA ALA A 154 -8.06 -7.82 4.21
C ALA A 154 -9.23 -7.09 4.85
N VAL A 155 -9.26 -7.03 6.17
CA VAL A 155 -10.27 -6.28 6.92
C VAL A 155 -9.57 -5.35 7.92
N TYR A 156 -10.03 -4.10 7.96
CA TYR A 156 -9.48 -3.05 8.82
C TYR A 156 -10.49 -2.68 9.90
N LEU A 157 -10.00 -2.60 11.15
CA LEU A 157 -10.78 -2.20 12.31
C LEU A 157 -10.01 -1.17 13.13
N ASN A 158 -10.72 -0.11 13.59
CA ASN A 158 -10.13 0.86 14.50
C ASN A 158 -9.85 0.23 15.87
N ALA A 159 -8.72 0.57 16.48
CA ALA A 159 -8.31 0.09 17.79
C ALA A 159 -9.33 0.39 18.90
N HIS A 160 -10.12 1.45 18.75
CA HIS A 160 -11.15 1.85 19.72
C HIS A 160 -12.55 1.31 19.42
N HIS A 161 -12.67 0.37 18.49
CA HIS A 161 -13.91 -0.38 18.25
C HIS A 161 -14.14 -1.39 19.38
N PRO A 162 -15.39 -1.54 19.91
CA PRO A 162 -15.67 -2.46 21.03
C PRO A 162 -15.38 -3.94 20.77
N ASP A 163 -15.35 -4.37 19.50
CA ASP A 163 -15.04 -5.75 19.12
C ASP A 163 -13.54 -5.99 18.87
N ILE A 164 -12.66 -5.01 19.11
CA ILE A 164 -11.24 -5.10 18.71
C ILE A 164 -10.52 -6.32 19.28
N MET A 165 -10.75 -6.65 20.55
CA MET A 165 -10.08 -7.80 21.17
C MET A 165 -10.57 -9.13 20.57
N ASN A 166 -11.87 -9.27 20.33
CA ASN A 166 -12.43 -10.43 19.66
C ASN A 166 -11.96 -10.54 18.19
N PHE A 167 -11.84 -9.40 17.50
CA PHE A 167 -11.28 -9.32 16.15
C PHE A 167 -9.84 -9.85 16.10
N LEU A 168 -8.99 -9.46 17.04
CA LEU A 168 -7.62 -9.97 17.15
C LEU A 168 -7.60 -11.47 17.45
N ASP A 169 -8.44 -11.92 18.35
CA ASP A 169 -8.49 -13.33 18.78
C ASP A 169 -8.87 -14.30 17.64
N THR A 170 -9.53 -13.80 16.58
CA THR A 170 -9.86 -14.63 15.41
C THR A 170 -8.63 -15.22 14.70
N LYS A 171 -7.46 -14.60 14.85
CA LYS A 171 -6.19 -15.01 14.22
C LYS A 171 -5.29 -15.88 15.11
N ARG A 172 -5.65 -16.10 16.37
CA ARG A 172 -4.86 -16.97 17.25
C ARG A 172 -4.89 -18.41 16.76
N GLU A 173 -3.77 -19.11 16.91
CA GLU A 173 -3.64 -20.51 16.50
C GLU A 173 -4.65 -21.44 17.20
N ASN A 174 -4.99 -21.14 18.45
CA ASN A 174 -5.93 -21.88 19.28
C ASN A 174 -7.34 -21.30 19.31
N ALA A 175 -7.70 -20.42 18.38
CA ALA A 175 -9.03 -19.86 18.28
C ALA A 175 -10.09 -20.96 18.04
N ASP A 176 -11.30 -20.77 18.60
CA ASP A 176 -12.46 -21.62 18.30
C ASP A 176 -12.73 -21.58 16.78
N GLU A 177 -12.91 -22.75 16.16
CA GLU A 177 -13.15 -22.87 14.71
C GLU A 177 -14.36 -22.06 14.22
N LYS A 178 -15.32 -21.77 15.09
CA LYS A 178 -16.48 -20.93 14.76
C LYS A 178 -16.12 -19.48 14.50
N ILE A 179 -15.07 -18.97 15.15
CA ILE A 179 -14.64 -17.58 15.03
C ILE A 179 -13.31 -17.44 14.30
N ARG A 180 -12.59 -18.54 14.10
CA ARG A 180 -11.25 -18.53 13.51
C ARG A 180 -11.29 -18.00 12.08
N ILE A 181 -10.41 -17.06 11.79
CA ILE A 181 -10.16 -16.48 10.47
C ILE A 181 -8.81 -16.98 9.97
N LYS A 182 -8.81 -17.75 8.87
CA LYS A 182 -7.61 -18.41 8.33
C LYS A 182 -6.97 -17.58 7.21
N THR A 183 -7.78 -17.08 6.28
CA THR A 183 -7.30 -16.50 5.00
C THR A 183 -7.38 -14.98 4.91
N LEU A 184 -8.21 -14.31 5.71
CA LEU A 184 -8.23 -12.86 5.73
C LEU A 184 -7.02 -12.29 6.45
N SER A 185 -6.43 -11.26 5.87
CA SER A 185 -5.47 -10.39 6.55
C SER A 185 -6.20 -9.42 7.48
N LEU A 186 -5.65 -9.20 8.66
CA LEU A 186 -6.19 -8.23 9.62
C LEU A 186 -5.34 -6.96 9.61
N GLY A 187 -5.99 -5.80 9.59
CA GLY A 187 -5.37 -4.50 9.79
C GLY A 187 -6.02 -3.76 10.97
N VAL A 188 -5.21 -3.08 11.75
CA VAL A 188 -5.67 -2.27 12.87
C VAL A 188 -5.28 -0.82 12.65
N VAL A 189 -6.26 0.07 12.75
CA VAL A 189 -6.08 1.52 12.68
C VAL A 189 -5.88 2.04 14.09
N ILE A 190 -4.68 2.55 14.40
CA ILE A 190 -4.29 2.95 15.77
C ILE A 190 -4.16 4.47 15.86
N PRO A 191 -5.02 5.16 16.63
CA PRO A 191 -4.87 6.56 16.94
C PRO A 191 -3.69 6.85 17.88
N ASP A 192 -3.13 8.05 17.83
CA ASP A 192 -2.03 8.47 18.72
C ASP A 192 -2.40 8.38 20.20
N ILE A 193 -3.63 8.70 20.56
CA ILE A 193 -4.11 8.60 21.96
C ILE A 193 -3.90 7.19 22.54
N THR A 194 -3.97 6.14 21.72
CA THR A 194 -3.77 4.76 22.16
C THR A 194 -2.34 4.55 22.70
N PHE A 195 -1.34 5.11 22.02
CA PHE A 195 0.06 5.08 22.47
C PHE A 195 0.26 5.88 23.76
N GLU A 196 -0.37 7.05 23.86
CA GLU A 196 -0.26 7.90 25.08
C GLU A 196 -0.89 7.23 26.30
N LEU A 197 -2.02 6.55 26.14
CA LEU A 197 -2.65 5.76 27.19
C LEU A 197 -1.76 4.57 27.61
N ALA A 198 -1.18 3.86 26.65
CA ALA A 198 -0.26 2.76 26.94
C ALA A 198 1.00 3.23 27.69
N LYS A 199 1.55 4.39 27.34
CA LYS A 199 2.68 5.00 28.04
C LYS A 199 2.38 5.24 29.52
N LYS A 200 1.17 5.71 29.82
CA LYS A 200 0.70 5.94 31.19
C LYS A 200 0.23 4.67 31.92
N ASN A 201 0.11 3.55 31.20
CA ASN A 201 -0.51 2.32 31.67
C ASN A 201 -1.99 2.49 32.05
N ASP A 202 -2.68 3.36 31.33
CA ASP A 202 -4.09 3.65 31.54
C ASP A 202 -4.99 2.68 30.76
N ASP A 203 -6.26 2.66 31.13
CA ASP A 203 -7.30 2.02 30.34
C ASP A 203 -7.62 2.86 29.10
N MET A 204 -7.77 2.21 27.96
CA MET A 204 -8.33 2.81 26.75
C MET A 204 -9.82 2.49 26.65
N TYR A 205 -10.63 3.51 26.34
CA TYR A 205 -12.04 3.30 26.08
C TYR A 205 -12.29 2.92 24.63
N LEU A 206 -13.23 2.00 24.46
CA LEU A 206 -13.74 1.51 23.18
C LEU A 206 -15.17 2.05 23.04
N PHE A 207 -15.48 2.65 21.89
CA PHE A 207 -16.71 3.41 21.69
C PHE A 207 -17.64 2.73 20.68
N SER A 208 -18.94 2.65 20.98
CA SER A 208 -19.96 2.15 20.07
C SER A 208 -20.02 2.98 18.78
N PRO A 209 -19.72 2.42 17.60
CA PRO A 209 -19.79 3.14 16.33
C PRO A 209 -21.20 3.71 16.05
N TYR A 210 -22.22 2.94 16.42
CA TYR A 210 -23.62 3.36 16.27
C TYR A 210 -23.94 4.62 17.08
N ASP A 211 -23.50 4.68 18.34
CA ASP A 211 -23.76 5.85 19.19
C ASP A 211 -22.93 7.06 18.75
N VAL A 212 -21.67 6.83 18.35
CA VAL A 212 -20.79 7.90 17.83
C VAL A 212 -21.39 8.53 16.59
N GLU A 213 -21.88 7.74 15.63
CA GLU A 213 -22.53 8.26 14.43
C GLU A 213 -23.77 9.09 14.77
N ARG A 214 -24.59 8.65 15.71
CA ARG A 214 -25.76 9.41 16.17
C ARG A 214 -25.43 10.73 16.84
N VAL A 215 -24.32 10.79 17.59
CA VAL A 215 -23.89 11.99 18.32
C VAL A 215 -23.22 13.00 17.39
N TYR A 216 -22.34 12.54 16.53
CA TYR A 216 -21.50 13.40 15.68
C TYR A 216 -22.04 13.59 14.25
N GLY A 217 -22.99 12.78 13.83
CA GLY A 217 -23.51 12.81 12.44
C GLY A 217 -22.50 12.33 11.40
N LYS A 218 -21.46 11.61 11.81
CA LYS A 218 -20.40 11.04 10.97
C LYS A 218 -20.13 9.61 11.37
N ALA A 219 -19.83 8.76 10.40
CA ALA A 219 -19.42 7.39 10.67
C ALA A 219 -18.16 7.32 11.53
N PHE A 220 -18.01 6.27 12.31
CA PHE A 220 -16.91 6.10 13.27
C PHE A 220 -15.53 6.23 12.62
N GLY A 221 -15.34 5.68 11.40
CA GLY A 221 -14.10 5.78 10.65
C GLY A 221 -13.77 7.19 10.14
N ASP A 222 -14.72 8.11 10.16
CA ASP A 222 -14.55 9.50 9.67
C ASP A 222 -14.28 10.50 10.80
N ILE A 223 -14.10 10.03 12.02
CA ILE A 223 -13.87 10.87 13.20
C ILE A 223 -12.45 10.64 13.73
N SER A 224 -11.78 11.72 14.11
CA SER A 224 -10.51 11.64 14.83
C SER A 224 -10.77 11.20 16.28
N ILE A 225 -10.39 9.98 16.60
CA ILE A 225 -10.52 9.45 17.96
C ILE A 225 -9.62 10.26 18.92
N THR A 226 -8.39 10.60 18.50
CA THR A 226 -7.47 11.37 19.33
C THR A 226 -8.05 12.73 19.71
N GLU A 227 -8.63 13.45 18.76
CA GLU A 227 -9.19 14.79 19.02
C GLU A 227 -10.45 14.77 19.90
N HIS A 228 -11.30 13.74 19.73
CA HIS A 228 -12.59 13.65 20.42
C HIS A 228 -12.60 12.66 21.59
N TYR A 229 -11.44 12.12 21.98
CA TYR A 229 -11.36 11.03 22.94
C TYR A 229 -12.02 11.39 24.28
N GLU A 230 -11.62 12.51 24.90
CA GLU A 230 -12.13 12.94 26.21
C GLU A 230 -13.64 13.26 26.15
N GLU A 231 -14.09 13.92 25.08
CA GLU A 231 -15.52 14.19 24.86
C GLU A 231 -16.32 12.89 24.80
N MET A 232 -15.83 11.90 24.06
CA MET A 232 -16.50 10.59 23.93
C MET A 232 -16.51 9.82 25.26
N VAL A 233 -15.44 9.94 26.05
CA VAL A 233 -15.37 9.29 27.37
C VAL A 233 -16.41 9.88 28.33
N GLU A 234 -16.61 11.20 28.31
CA GLU A 234 -17.55 11.91 29.18
C GLU A 234 -19.00 11.85 28.70
N ASP A 235 -19.25 11.62 27.39
CA ASP A 235 -20.61 11.65 26.86
C ASP A 235 -21.41 10.40 27.24
N PRO A 236 -22.48 10.56 28.07
CA PRO A 236 -23.29 9.42 28.51
C PRO A 236 -24.14 8.78 27.40
N ARG A 237 -24.29 9.45 26.24
CA ARG A 237 -25.03 8.93 25.09
C ARG A 237 -24.24 7.88 24.32
N ILE A 238 -22.91 7.81 24.52
CA ILE A 238 -22.01 6.87 23.84
C ILE A 238 -21.72 5.71 24.78
N ARG A 239 -22.13 4.51 24.38
CA ARG A 239 -21.75 3.27 25.09
C ARG A 239 -20.29 3.00 24.89
N LYS A 240 -19.65 2.57 25.94
CA LYS A 240 -18.22 2.32 25.95
C LYS A 240 -17.86 1.10 26.79
N LYS A 241 -16.79 0.45 26.36
CA LYS A 241 -16.07 -0.57 27.12
C LYS A 241 -14.67 -0.05 27.37
N LYS A 242 -13.91 -0.69 28.21
CA LYS A 242 -12.51 -0.36 28.41
C LYS A 242 -11.63 -1.60 28.45
N VAL A 243 -10.40 -1.42 28.01
CA VAL A 243 -9.34 -2.41 28.08
C VAL A 243 -8.05 -1.70 28.44
N ASN A 244 -7.16 -2.33 29.19
CA ASN A 244 -5.86 -1.70 29.47
C ASN A 244 -5.05 -1.54 28.18
N ALA A 245 -4.53 -0.35 27.91
CA ALA A 245 -3.85 -0.03 26.65
C ALA A 245 -2.56 -0.82 26.47
N ARG A 246 -1.80 -1.11 27.54
CA ARG A 246 -0.61 -1.98 27.44
C ARG A 246 -0.99 -3.43 27.11
N HIS A 247 -2.07 -3.93 27.67
CA HIS A 247 -2.58 -5.27 27.34
C HIS A 247 -2.98 -5.36 25.87
N PHE A 248 -3.61 -4.31 25.33
CA PHE A 248 -3.91 -4.23 23.90
C PHE A 248 -2.63 -4.36 23.02
N PHE A 249 -1.59 -3.58 23.30
CA PHE A 249 -0.33 -3.66 22.55
C PHE A 249 0.41 -4.99 22.76
N GLN A 250 0.34 -5.55 23.96
CA GLN A 250 0.89 -6.88 24.22
C GLN A 250 0.18 -7.94 23.37
N THR A 251 -1.14 -7.90 23.28
CA THR A 251 -1.93 -8.81 22.44
C THR A 251 -1.55 -8.68 20.96
N ILE A 252 -1.37 -7.45 20.46
CA ILE A 252 -0.90 -7.23 19.09
C ILE A 252 0.48 -7.85 18.87
N ALA A 253 1.43 -7.63 19.77
CA ALA A 253 2.78 -8.18 19.63
C ALA A 253 2.80 -9.71 19.68
N GLU A 254 2.03 -10.32 20.57
CA GLU A 254 1.86 -11.78 20.64
C GLU A 254 1.30 -12.33 19.33
N LEU A 255 0.26 -11.70 18.79
CA LEU A 255 -0.37 -12.11 17.56
C LEU A 255 0.54 -11.94 16.34
N GLN A 256 1.30 -10.84 16.29
CA GLN A 256 2.31 -10.62 15.25
C GLN A 256 3.46 -11.63 15.33
N PHE A 257 3.82 -12.04 16.53
CA PHE A 257 4.80 -13.11 16.73
C PHE A 257 4.29 -14.47 16.23
N GLU A 258 3.02 -14.80 16.51
CA GLU A 258 2.39 -16.06 16.10
C GLU A 258 2.11 -16.11 14.59
N SER A 259 1.57 -15.03 14.01
CA SER A 259 0.95 -15.04 12.68
C SER A 259 1.49 -14.00 11.69
N GLY A 260 2.28 -13.05 12.15
CA GLY A 260 2.70 -11.89 11.35
C GLY A 260 1.65 -10.77 11.23
N TYR A 261 0.43 -10.99 11.69
CA TYR A 261 -0.69 -10.04 11.71
C TYR A 261 -0.94 -9.49 13.11
N PRO A 262 -1.65 -8.35 13.24
CA PRO A 262 -2.25 -7.52 12.21
C PRO A 262 -1.23 -6.58 11.55
N TYR A 263 -1.60 -6.04 10.37
CA TYR A 263 -1.01 -4.81 9.85
C TYR A 263 -1.42 -3.63 10.74
N ILE A 264 -0.64 -2.57 10.73
CA ILE A 264 -0.93 -1.37 11.51
C ILE A 264 -0.97 -0.16 10.59
N MET A 265 -2.01 0.66 10.74
CA MET A 265 -2.09 2.01 10.17
C MET A 265 -2.10 3.02 11.33
N PHE A 266 -1.12 3.92 11.35
CA PHE A 266 -1.04 4.99 12.33
C PHE A 266 -1.96 6.14 11.91
N GLU A 267 -3.15 6.20 12.50
CA GLU A 267 -4.27 7.03 12.02
C GLU A 267 -3.92 8.51 11.93
N ASP A 268 -3.37 9.08 12.99
CA ASP A 268 -3.08 10.52 13.05
C ASP A 268 -1.88 10.89 12.16
N THR A 269 -0.84 10.06 12.13
CA THR A 269 0.30 10.25 11.24
C THR A 269 -0.14 10.30 9.79
N VAL A 270 -0.99 9.35 9.37
CA VAL A 270 -1.54 9.28 8.01
C VAL A 270 -2.38 10.50 7.69
N ASN A 271 -3.32 10.88 8.55
CA ASN A 271 -4.25 11.97 8.30
C ASN A 271 -3.60 13.35 8.41
N ASN A 272 -2.59 13.52 9.27
CA ASN A 272 -1.80 14.76 9.34
C ASN A 272 -0.96 14.97 8.07
N ALA A 273 -0.43 13.89 7.50
CA ALA A 273 0.36 13.95 6.27
C ALA A 273 -0.50 14.13 5.01
N ASN A 274 -1.78 13.76 5.05
CA ASN A 274 -2.67 13.83 3.89
C ASN A 274 -2.97 15.30 3.51
N PRO A 275 -2.67 15.73 2.28
CA PRO A 275 -2.94 17.10 1.83
C PRO A 275 -4.40 17.36 1.44
N VAL A 276 -5.25 16.33 1.38
CA VAL A 276 -6.67 16.44 1.03
C VAL A 276 -7.51 16.27 2.29
N LYS A 277 -8.00 17.38 2.84
CA LYS A 277 -8.71 17.43 4.13
C LYS A 277 -10.24 17.32 4.05
N THR A 278 -10.79 17.06 2.87
CA THR A 278 -12.24 16.88 2.65
C THR A 278 -12.79 15.56 3.18
N GLY A 279 -11.92 14.59 3.45
CA GLY A 279 -12.24 13.30 4.06
C GLY A 279 -11.09 12.79 4.93
N ARG A 280 -11.31 11.65 5.58
CA ARG A 280 -10.28 10.98 6.36
C ARG A 280 -9.84 9.69 5.66
N ILE A 281 -8.57 9.36 5.83
CA ILE A 281 -8.04 8.05 5.48
C ILE A 281 -8.28 7.13 6.68
N ASN A 282 -9.08 6.10 6.48
CA ASN A 282 -9.60 5.23 7.53
C ASN A 282 -9.26 3.75 7.36
N MET A 283 -8.57 3.41 6.29
CA MET A 283 -8.13 2.04 5.97
C MET A 283 -6.95 2.07 4.99
N SER A 284 -6.36 0.92 4.77
CA SER A 284 -5.38 0.68 3.71
C SER A 284 -5.73 -0.58 2.92
N ASN A 285 -4.88 -0.96 1.98
CA ASN A 285 -5.04 -2.15 1.15
C ASN A 285 -4.41 -3.41 1.77
N LEU A 286 -4.36 -4.51 1.01
CA LEU A 286 -3.77 -5.78 1.45
C LEU A 286 -2.28 -5.67 1.76
N CYS A 287 -1.57 -4.73 1.14
CA CYS A 287 -0.12 -4.56 1.31
C CYS A 287 0.26 -3.27 2.08
N SER A 288 -0.72 -2.52 2.58
CA SER A 288 -0.56 -1.36 3.46
C SER A 288 0.14 -0.13 2.85
N GLU A 289 0.21 -0.03 1.51
CA GLU A 289 0.81 1.14 0.83
C GLU A 289 -0.23 2.14 0.29
N ILE A 290 -1.49 1.77 0.13
CA ILE A 290 -2.51 2.67 -0.40
C ILE A 290 -3.21 3.42 0.72
N LEU A 291 -3.09 4.72 0.70
CA LEU A 291 -3.66 5.64 1.69
C LEU A 291 -4.39 6.78 0.97
N GLN A 292 -5.68 6.61 0.77
CA GLN A 292 -6.53 7.53 0.03
C GLN A 292 -7.83 7.78 0.79
N VAL A 293 -8.42 8.95 0.62
CA VAL A 293 -9.76 9.24 1.12
C VAL A 293 -10.79 8.47 0.29
N ASN A 294 -11.83 8.00 0.96
CA ASN A 294 -13.01 7.39 0.36
C ASN A 294 -14.27 8.15 0.80
N SER A 295 -15.40 7.86 0.16
CA SER A 295 -16.67 8.42 0.55
C SER A 295 -17.76 7.34 0.59
N PRO A 296 -18.79 7.51 1.46
CA PRO A 296 -19.82 6.50 1.66
C PRO A 296 -20.76 6.41 0.46
N SER A 297 -21.22 5.19 0.18
CA SER A 297 -22.36 4.93 -0.70
C SER A 297 -23.62 4.67 0.13
N VAL A 298 -24.77 5.05 -0.42
CA VAL A 298 -26.09 4.72 0.12
C VAL A 298 -26.79 3.80 -0.87
N PHE A 299 -27.39 2.72 -0.37
CA PHE A 299 -28.05 1.71 -1.19
C PHE A 299 -29.53 1.61 -0.87
N ALA A 300 -30.34 1.38 -1.89
CA ALA A 300 -31.73 1.01 -1.76
C ALA A 300 -31.91 -0.46 -1.32
N ASP A 301 -33.14 -0.85 -0.97
CA ASP A 301 -33.48 -2.21 -0.53
C ASP A 301 -33.12 -3.30 -1.57
N ASP A 302 -33.09 -2.96 -2.86
CA ASP A 302 -32.67 -3.84 -3.96
C ASP A 302 -31.16 -3.85 -4.20
N LEU A 303 -30.38 -3.21 -3.33
CA LEU A 303 -28.93 -3.04 -3.39
C LEU A 303 -28.44 -2.16 -4.56
N SER A 304 -29.31 -1.44 -5.23
CA SER A 304 -28.92 -0.39 -6.19
C SER A 304 -28.38 0.84 -5.45
N TYR A 305 -27.55 1.63 -6.14
CA TYR A 305 -27.02 2.87 -5.55
C TYR A 305 -28.09 3.97 -5.56
N GLU A 306 -28.46 4.47 -4.39
CA GLU A 306 -29.18 5.75 -4.24
C GLU A 306 -28.19 6.92 -4.31
N THR A 307 -27.07 6.79 -3.62
CA THR A 307 -25.93 7.70 -3.70
C THR A 307 -24.67 6.89 -3.88
N MET A 308 -23.90 7.21 -4.91
CA MET A 308 -22.65 6.54 -5.19
C MET A 308 -21.48 7.28 -4.55
N GLY A 309 -20.81 6.64 -3.61
CA GLY A 309 -19.54 7.09 -3.05
C GLY A 309 -18.34 6.69 -3.91
N SER A 310 -17.17 7.03 -3.44
CA SER A 310 -15.90 6.74 -4.09
C SER A 310 -15.14 5.64 -3.36
N ASP A 311 -15.01 4.47 -3.99
CA ASP A 311 -14.13 3.39 -3.60
C ASP A 311 -12.81 3.48 -4.38
N ILE A 312 -11.81 2.66 -4.00
CA ILE A 312 -10.42 2.85 -4.41
C ILE A 312 -9.94 1.64 -5.19
N SER A 313 -9.16 1.86 -6.25
CA SER A 313 -8.31 0.86 -6.90
C SER A 313 -6.83 1.23 -6.76
N CYS A 314 -5.97 0.21 -6.68
CA CYS A 314 -4.52 0.36 -6.55
C CYS A 314 -3.87 0.44 -7.93
N ASN A 315 -3.67 1.64 -8.45
CA ASN A 315 -3.11 1.88 -9.79
C ASN A 315 -1.59 2.01 -9.68
N LEU A 316 -0.88 0.87 -9.71
CA LEU A 316 0.51 0.74 -9.29
C LEU A 316 1.47 0.42 -10.44
N GLY A 317 2.68 0.88 -10.29
CA GLY A 317 3.87 0.53 -11.03
C GLY A 317 5.09 1.07 -10.30
N SER A 318 6.29 0.58 -10.60
CA SER A 318 7.48 0.94 -9.85
C SER A 318 8.66 1.30 -10.75
N LEU A 319 9.47 2.25 -10.30
CA LEU A 319 10.78 2.55 -10.86
C LEU A 319 11.82 1.59 -10.25
N ASN A 320 12.74 1.13 -11.06
CA ASN A 320 13.95 0.47 -10.58
C ASN A 320 15.00 1.55 -10.31
N ILE A 321 15.36 1.74 -9.04
CA ILE A 321 16.26 2.82 -8.61
C ILE A 321 17.59 2.78 -9.35
N ALA A 322 18.20 1.60 -9.54
CA ALA A 322 19.48 1.49 -10.21
C ALA A 322 19.44 1.98 -11.67
N THR A 323 18.50 1.46 -12.45
CA THR A 323 18.36 1.86 -13.86
C THR A 323 17.80 3.28 -14.02
N THR A 324 17.03 3.76 -13.05
CA THR A 324 16.55 5.15 -13.03
C THR A 324 17.68 6.13 -12.74
N MET A 325 18.60 5.79 -11.84
CA MET A 325 19.83 6.58 -11.62
C MET A 325 20.71 6.64 -12.87
N ASP A 326 20.70 5.60 -13.69
CA ASP A 326 21.42 5.53 -14.96
C ASP A 326 20.64 6.16 -16.14
N SER A 327 19.44 6.68 -15.92
CA SER A 327 18.62 7.29 -16.97
C SER A 327 19.28 8.52 -17.58
N PRO A 328 19.25 8.66 -18.91
CA PRO A 328 19.74 9.89 -19.57
C PRO A 328 18.84 11.10 -19.33
N ASP A 329 17.58 10.89 -18.93
CA ASP A 329 16.60 11.93 -18.59
C ASP A 329 15.67 11.43 -17.48
N PHE A 330 16.07 11.71 -16.25
CA PHE A 330 15.32 11.32 -15.05
C PHE A 330 13.90 11.92 -15.02
N ALA A 331 13.77 13.18 -15.41
CA ALA A 331 12.47 13.85 -15.40
C ALA A 331 11.50 13.19 -16.39
N LEU A 332 11.97 12.83 -17.58
CA LEU A 332 11.17 12.12 -18.57
C LEU A 332 10.80 10.70 -18.11
N THR A 333 11.73 9.99 -17.45
CA THR A 333 11.46 8.68 -16.86
C THR A 333 10.29 8.75 -15.87
N VAL A 334 10.33 9.71 -14.93
CA VAL A 334 9.24 9.89 -13.96
C VAL A 334 7.94 10.32 -14.64
N GLU A 335 7.98 11.29 -15.55
CA GLU A 335 6.80 11.75 -16.29
C GLU A 335 6.15 10.62 -17.07
N THR A 336 6.93 9.79 -17.74
CA THR A 336 6.43 8.64 -18.52
C THR A 336 5.75 7.62 -17.61
N ALA A 337 6.33 7.32 -16.46
CA ALA A 337 5.73 6.44 -15.46
C ALA A 337 4.40 7.01 -14.93
N ILE A 338 4.34 8.30 -14.59
CA ILE A 338 3.12 8.99 -14.15
C ILE A 338 2.03 8.92 -15.24
N ARG A 339 2.37 9.18 -16.49
CA ARG A 339 1.42 9.09 -17.62
C ARG A 339 0.90 7.66 -17.82
N GLY A 340 1.77 6.67 -17.74
CA GLY A 340 1.37 5.27 -17.83
C GLY A 340 0.40 4.85 -16.73
N LEU A 341 0.67 5.24 -15.49
CA LEU A 341 -0.20 4.95 -14.35
C LEU A 341 -1.49 5.76 -14.38
N THR A 342 -1.47 6.98 -14.86
CA THR A 342 -2.66 7.80 -15.09
C THR A 342 -3.60 7.11 -16.08
N ALA A 343 -3.06 6.54 -17.16
CA ALA A 343 -3.85 5.76 -18.11
C ALA A 343 -4.44 4.49 -17.46
N VAL A 344 -3.74 3.84 -16.54
CA VAL A 344 -4.29 2.70 -15.77
C VAL A 344 -5.50 3.15 -14.96
N ALA A 345 -5.39 4.26 -14.21
CA ALA A 345 -6.50 4.80 -13.44
C ALA A 345 -7.70 5.16 -14.33
N ASP A 346 -7.45 5.89 -15.40
CA ASP A 346 -8.49 6.38 -16.33
C ASP A 346 -9.19 5.24 -17.11
N LYS A 347 -8.51 4.09 -17.30
CA LYS A 347 -9.04 2.91 -18.00
C LYS A 347 -9.61 1.83 -17.07
N THR A 348 -9.48 1.97 -15.76
CA THR A 348 -10.01 1.00 -14.80
C THR A 348 -11.50 1.28 -14.56
N ALA A 349 -12.34 0.37 -15.05
CA ALA A 349 -13.80 0.44 -14.90
C ALA A 349 -14.37 -0.97 -14.70
N ILE A 350 -15.09 -1.17 -13.60
CA ILE A 350 -15.71 -2.45 -13.26
C ILE A 350 -17.21 -2.23 -13.10
N ASN A 351 -17.98 -2.65 -14.08
CA ASN A 351 -19.43 -2.38 -14.15
C ASN A 351 -20.21 -2.90 -12.93
N SER A 352 -19.77 -4.01 -12.34
CA SER A 352 -20.40 -4.57 -11.13
C SER A 352 -20.08 -3.79 -9.85
N VAL A 353 -19.02 -2.95 -9.86
CA VAL A 353 -18.59 -2.11 -8.72
C VAL A 353 -18.29 -0.70 -9.23
N PRO A 354 -19.32 0.06 -9.66
CA PRO A 354 -19.14 1.36 -10.32
C PRO A 354 -18.56 2.44 -9.40
N SER A 355 -18.62 2.27 -8.08
CA SER A 355 -18.00 3.17 -7.11
C SER A 355 -16.47 3.24 -7.26
N VAL A 356 -15.83 2.18 -7.76
CA VAL A 356 -14.40 2.19 -8.09
C VAL A 356 -14.13 3.12 -9.28
N ARG A 357 -14.97 3.07 -10.31
CA ARG A 357 -14.87 4.00 -11.46
C ARG A 357 -15.04 5.43 -11.01
N LYS A 358 -16.07 5.70 -10.20
CA LYS A 358 -16.28 7.04 -9.64
C LYS A 358 -15.06 7.53 -8.85
N GLY A 359 -14.48 6.66 -8.02
CA GLY A 359 -13.26 7.00 -7.27
C GLY A 359 -12.09 7.38 -8.18
N ASN A 360 -11.88 6.66 -9.28
CA ASN A 360 -10.86 7.00 -10.26
C ASN A 360 -11.17 8.28 -11.03
N ASP A 361 -12.42 8.51 -11.41
CA ASP A 361 -12.82 9.74 -12.11
C ASP A 361 -12.68 10.98 -11.22
N ASP A 362 -12.99 10.87 -9.94
CA ASP A 362 -12.86 11.98 -8.99
C ASP A 362 -11.38 12.28 -8.66
N SER A 363 -10.54 11.25 -8.53
CA SER A 363 -9.20 11.37 -7.96
C SER A 363 -8.07 11.27 -8.98
N HIS A 364 -8.24 10.50 -10.05
CA HIS A 364 -7.14 10.07 -10.94
C HIS A 364 -5.91 9.57 -10.16
N ALA A 365 -6.15 8.94 -8.99
CA ALA A 365 -5.11 8.57 -8.05
C ALA A 365 -4.26 7.43 -8.60
N ILE A 366 -2.96 7.54 -8.41
CA ILE A 366 -1.96 6.56 -8.81
C ILE A 366 -1.00 6.28 -7.65
N GLY A 367 -0.20 5.24 -7.79
CA GLY A 367 0.84 4.88 -6.84
C GLY A 367 2.13 4.51 -7.56
N LEU A 368 2.97 5.51 -7.86
CA LEU A 368 4.32 5.26 -8.35
C LEU A 368 5.19 4.80 -7.18
N GLY A 369 5.69 3.57 -7.28
CA GLY A 369 6.56 2.94 -6.29
C GLY A 369 8.01 2.90 -6.73
N GLN A 370 8.82 2.28 -5.87
CA GLN A 370 10.26 2.10 -6.05
C GLN A 370 10.65 0.66 -5.73
N MET A 371 11.65 0.15 -6.43
CA MET A 371 12.28 -1.13 -6.14
C MET A 371 13.78 -1.04 -6.38
N ASN A 372 14.53 -2.03 -5.88
CA ASN A 372 15.97 -2.15 -6.07
C ASN A 372 16.81 -1.15 -5.27
N LEU A 373 16.31 -0.67 -4.11
CA LEU A 373 17.14 0.19 -3.26
C LEU A 373 18.39 -0.56 -2.78
N HIS A 374 18.21 -1.75 -2.21
CA HIS A 374 19.34 -2.53 -1.69
C HIS A 374 20.31 -2.95 -2.81
N GLY A 375 19.79 -3.38 -3.96
CA GLY A 375 20.60 -3.71 -5.13
C GLY A 375 21.44 -2.54 -5.62
N PHE A 376 20.85 -1.34 -5.68
CA PHE A 376 21.58 -0.11 -6.02
C PHE A 376 22.65 0.23 -5.00
N LEU A 377 22.31 0.25 -3.71
CA LEU A 377 23.27 0.56 -2.65
C LEU A 377 24.45 -0.41 -2.65
N GLY A 378 24.19 -1.72 -2.80
CA GLY A 378 25.24 -2.72 -2.91
C GLY A 378 26.13 -2.54 -4.14
N ARG A 379 25.54 -2.22 -5.29
CA ARG A 379 26.27 -1.88 -6.52
C ARG A 379 27.22 -0.71 -6.32
N GLU A 380 26.78 0.30 -5.57
CA GLU A 380 27.55 1.51 -5.30
C GLU A 380 28.46 1.43 -4.06
N HIS A 381 28.59 0.24 -3.45
CA HIS A 381 29.39 0.00 -2.25
C HIS A 381 28.95 0.85 -1.05
N ILE A 382 27.64 0.98 -0.86
CA ILE A 382 27.01 1.69 0.25
C ILE A 382 26.29 0.68 1.15
N GLU A 383 26.58 0.69 2.43
CA GLU A 383 25.92 -0.19 3.40
C GLU A 383 24.47 0.29 3.64
N TYR A 384 23.50 -0.64 3.54
CA TYR A 384 22.10 -0.34 3.85
C TYR A 384 21.94 0.18 5.29
N GLY A 385 21.23 1.29 5.45
CA GLY A 385 21.02 1.94 6.75
C GLY A 385 22.20 2.76 7.26
N SER A 386 23.27 2.93 6.47
CA SER A 386 24.36 3.87 6.75
C SER A 386 23.90 5.33 6.55
N GLU A 387 24.72 6.28 7.02
CA GLU A 387 24.48 7.70 6.79
C GLU A 387 24.36 8.04 5.29
N GLU A 388 25.23 7.48 4.47
CA GLU A 388 25.20 7.64 3.01
C GLU A 388 23.93 7.04 2.39
N ALA A 389 23.51 5.87 2.87
CA ALA A 389 22.27 5.23 2.40
C ALA A 389 21.03 6.05 2.75
N LEU A 390 20.96 6.63 3.95
CA LEU A 390 19.87 7.50 4.37
C LEU A 390 19.88 8.82 3.61
N ASP A 391 21.05 9.40 3.36
CA ASP A 391 21.22 10.59 2.56
C ASP A 391 20.77 10.36 1.11
N PHE A 392 21.20 9.26 0.49
CA PHE A 392 20.73 8.87 -0.84
C PHE A 392 19.21 8.72 -0.88
N THR A 393 18.63 8.00 0.06
CA THR A 393 17.18 7.78 0.12
C THR A 393 16.43 9.10 0.23
N ASN A 394 16.87 10.01 1.09
CA ASN A 394 16.30 11.35 1.23
C ASN A 394 16.36 12.13 -0.10
N ALA A 395 17.52 12.27 -0.69
CA ALA A 395 17.71 13.06 -1.90
C ALA A 395 16.99 12.46 -3.12
N TYR A 396 17.02 11.13 -3.26
CA TYR A 396 16.35 10.44 -4.36
C TYR A 396 14.81 10.60 -4.29
N PHE A 397 14.21 10.36 -3.13
CA PHE A 397 12.75 10.50 -2.98
C PHE A 397 12.29 11.96 -3.09
N ALA A 398 13.10 12.93 -2.65
CA ALA A 398 12.83 14.35 -2.89
C ALA A 398 12.81 14.69 -4.39
N ALA A 399 13.76 14.15 -5.16
CA ALA A 399 13.81 14.33 -6.61
C ALA A 399 12.60 13.70 -7.31
N VAL A 400 12.19 12.50 -6.88
CA VAL A 400 10.99 11.83 -7.42
C VAL A 400 9.74 12.62 -7.10
N LEU A 401 9.57 13.11 -5.87
CA LEU A 401 8.42 13.96 -5.50
C LEU A 401 8.31 15.18 -6.41
N TYR A 402 9.41 15.91 -6.59
CA TYR A 402 9.43 17.09 -7.44
C TYR A 402 9.06 16.78 -8.90
N ALA A 403 9.66 15.73 -9.47
CA ALA A 403 9.38 15.31 -10.85
C ALA A 403 7.93 14.80 -11.00
N ALA A 404 7.39 14.07 -10.03
CA ALA A 404 6.02 13.57 -10.05
C ALA A 404 4.98 14.70 -9.97
N LEU A 405 5.20 15.67 -9.09
CA LEU A 405 4.33 16.86 -9.00
C LEU A 405 4.34 17.67 -10.30
N ARG A 406 5.52 17.86 -10.90
CA ARG A 406 5.63 18.52 -12.20
C ARG A 406 4.89 17.78 -13.30
N ALA A 407 5.01 16.45 -13.35
CA ALA A 407 4.32 15.62 -14.33
C ALA A 407 2.80 15.72 -14.19
N SER A 408 2.27 15.62 -12.97
CA SER A 408 0.84 15.74 -12.70
C SER A 408 0.30 17.15 -13.02
N ASN A 409 1.07 18.19 -12.69
CA ASN A 409 0.73 19.57 -13.04
C ASN A 409 0.73 19.79 -14.56
N LYS A 410 1.70 19.21 -15.28
CA LYS A 410 1.75 19.27 -16.74
C LYS A 410 0.54 18.61 -17.39
N ILE A 411 0.14 17.43 -16.88
CA ILE A 411 -1.06 16.72 -17.36
C ILE A 411 -2.32 17.55 -17.09
N ALA A 412 -2.46 18.14 -15.91
CA ALA A 412 -3.59 19.02 -15.57
C ALA A 412 -3.68 20.21 -16.53
N ARG A 413 -2.55 20.82 -16.84
CA ARG A 413 -2.46 21.95 -17.77
C ARG A 413 -2.81 21.55 -19.21
N GLU A 414 -2.32 20.40 -19.68
CA GLU A 414 -2.60 19.88 -21.03
C GLU A 414 -4.08 19.51 -21.20
N ARG A 415 -4.69 18.94 -20.17
CA ARG A 415 -6.09 18.48 -20.19
C ARG A 415 -7.09 19.56 -19.78
N GLY A 416 -6.63 20.64 -19.13
CA GLY A 416 -7.49 21.67 -18.55
C GLY A 416 -8.35 21.16 -17.40
N GLU A 417 -7.88 20.17 -16.67
CA GLU A 417 -8.60 19.45 -15.63
C GLU A 417 -7.69 19.09 -14.46
N TYR A 418 -8.24 19.07 -13.25
CA TYR A 418 -7.56 18.63 -12.03
C TYR A 418 -8.50 17.72 -11.22
N PHE A 419 -7.96 16.99 -10.23
CA PHE A 419 -8.78 16.10 -9.39
C PHE A 419 -9.86 16.88 -8.61
N SER A 420 -11.00 16.25 -8.34
CA SER A 420 -12.21 16.93 -7.87
C SER A 420 -12.03 17.77 -6.62
N GLU A 421 -11.26 17.29 -5.63
CA GLU A 421 -11.08 17.98 -4.34
C GLU A 421 -9.89 18.97 -4.35
N PHE A 422 -9.23 19.17 -5.50
CA PHE A 422 -8.07 20.06 -5.61
C PHE A 422 -8.31 21.45 -4.99
N PRO A 423 -9.43 22.15 -5.26
CA PRO A 423 -9.64 23.50 -4.72
C PRO A 423 -9.64 23.60 -3.20
N GLN A 424 -10.00 22.52 -2.50
CA GLN A 424 -10.02 22.44 -1.04
C GLN A 424 -8.76 21.79 -0.45
N SER A 425 -7.77 21.46 -1.29
CA SER A 425 -6.56 20.78 -0.86
C SER A 425 -5.47 21.74 -0.39
N GLU A 426 -4.52 21.23 0.38
CA GLU A 426 -3.31 21.95 0.73
C GLU A 426 -2.37 22.19 -0.46
N TYR A 427 -2.57 21.49 -1.58
CA TYR A 427 -1.91 21.78 -2.84
C TYR A 427 -2.36 23.13 -3.41
N ALA A 428 -3.67 23.37 -3.42
CA ALA A 428 -4.25 24.62 -3.93
C ALA A 428 -3.89 25.84 -3.05
N SER A 429 -3.89 25.66 -1.73
CA SER A 429 -3.50 26.72 -0.78
C SER A 429 -1.98 26.95 -0.72
N GLY A 430 -1.19 26.01 -1.21
CA GLY A 430 0.27 26.02 -1.09
C GLY A 430 0.83 25.47 0.23
N GLN A 431 0.00 25.18 1.22
CA GLN A 431 0.42 24.65 2.52
C GLN A 431 1.22 23.36 2.40
N PHE A 432 0.91 22.51 1.42
CA PHE A 432 1.69 21.31 1.14
C PHE A 432 3.16 21.61 0.88
N PHE A 433 3.44 22.62 0.05
CA PHE A 433 4.79 23.02 -0.32
C PHE A 433 5.55 23.63 0.86
N ASP A 434 4.85 24.31 1.76
CA ASP A 434 5.42 24.96 2.95
C ASP A 434 5.89 23.99 4.03
N ARG A 435 5.54 22.69 3.89
CA ARG A 435 6.03 21.63 4.78
C ARG A 435 7.49 21.26 4.55
N TYR A 436 8.04 21.63 3.38
CA TYR A 436 9.37 21.22 2.94
C TYR A 436 10.33 22.40 2.91
N ASP A 437 11.54 22.15 3.42
CA ASP A 437 12.68 23.04 3.21
C ASP A 437 13.48 22.53 2.01
N PRO A 438 13.52 23.27 0.87
CA PRO A 438 14.27 22.87 -0.31
C PRO A 438 15.77 22.64 -0.06
N ALA A 439 16.34 23.25 0.98
CA ALA A 439 17.73 23.01 1.37
C ALA A 439 17.98 21.57 1.81
N GLU A 440 16.94 20.86 2.25
CA GLU A 440 17.05 19.45 2.66
C GLU A 440 16.99 18.44 1.49
N PHE A 441 16.69 18.90 0.26
CA PHE A 441 16.57 18.03 -0.91
C PHE A 441 17.93 17.58 -1.47
N ALA A 442 18.95 18.40 -1.29
CA ALA A 442 20.28 18.12 -1.84
C ALA A 442 21.01 17.01 -1.06
N PRO A 443 21.85 16.24 -1.77
CA PRO A 443 22.80 15.34 -1.11
C PRO A 443 23.69 16.07 -0.11
N ARG A 444 23.98 15.42 1.02
CA ARG A 444 24.81 15.99 2.10
C ARG A 444 26.17 15.32 2.20
N THR A 445 26.26 14.04 1.83
CA THR A 445 27.52 13.27 1.86
C THR A 445 28.23 13.36 0.52
N ALA A 446 29.56 13.34 0.53
CA ALA A 446 30.37 13.41 -0.69
C ALA A 446 30.06 12.28 -1.68
N ARG A 447 29.87 11.08 -1.18
CA ARG A 447 29.56 9.91 -2.02
C ARG A 447 28.23 10.05 -2.74
N VAL A 448 27.20 10.50 -2.04
CA VAL A 448 25.87 10.69 -2.65
C VAL A 448 25.89 11.87 -3.64
N GLN A 449 26.63 12.93 -3.33
CA GLN A 449 26.84 14.05 -4.27
C GLN A 449 27.49 13.56 -5.57
N GLU A 450 28.54 12.74 -5.50
CA GLU A 450 29.15 12.15 -6.70
C GLU A 450 28.16 11.34 -7.55
N LEU A 451 27.30 10.56 -6.92
CA LEU A 451 26.27 9.77 -7.61
C LEU A 451 25.25 10.67 -8.32
N PHE A 452 24.83 11.76 -7.68
CA PHE A 452 23.89 12.73 -8.27
C PHE A 452 24.54 13.52 -9.39
N ASP A 453 25.80 13.94 -9.25
CA ASP A 453 26.55 14.65 -10.29
C ASP A 453 26.76 13.78 -11.55
N ALA A 454 26.86 12.46 -11.38
CA ALA A 454 26.97 11.52 -12.48
C ALA A 454 25.61 11.15 -13.12
N SER A 455 24.51 11.53 -12.51
CA SER A 455 23.15 11.24 -12.98
C SER A 455 22.55 12.40 -13.78
N SER A 456 21.38 12.18 -14.38
CA SER A 456 20.57 13.23 -14.99
C SER A 456 19.59 13.90 -14.01
N ILE A 457 19.69 13.61 -12.72
CA ILE A 457 18.78 14.15 -11.71
C ILE A 457 19.06 15.64 -11.50
N HIS A 458 18.02 16.44 -11.67
CA HIS A 458 18.02 17.82 -11.21
C HIS A 458 17.50 17.88 -9.77
N THR A 459 18.37 18.26 -8.83
CA THR A 459 17.95 18.53 -7.46
C THR A 459 17.22 19.87 -7.42
N PRO A 460 15.94 19.91 -6.98
CA PRO A 460 15.19 21.16 -7.01
C PRO A 460 15.77 22.19 -6.04
N THR A 461 15.91 23.41 -6.52
CA THR A 461 16.29 24.58 -5.71
C THR A 461 15.07 25.19 -5.03
N ALA A 462 15.30 26.16 -4.15
CA ALA A 462 14.22 26.94 -3.54
C ALA A 462 13.38 27.69 -4.60
N GLU A 463 14.03 28.16 -5.66
CA GLU A 463 13.35 28.83 -6.78
C GLU A 463 12.50 27.86 -7.59
N ASP A 464 13.02 26.66 -7.88
CA ASP A 464 12.27 25.60 -8.57
C ASP A 464 11.03 25.19 -7.78
N TRP A 465 11.18 25.04 -6.46
CA TRP A 465 10.09 24.65 -5.57
C TRP A 465 9.01 25.73 -5.48
N ALA A 466 9.41 27.00 -5.37
CA ALA A 466 8.50 28.13 -5.38
C ALA A 466 7.78 28.29 -6.74
N ALA A 467 8.47 28.08 -7.84
CA ALA A 467 7.88 28.11 -9.18
C ALA A 467 6.85 26.98 -9.36
N LEU A 468 7.16 25.76 -8.89
CA LEU A 468 6.21 24.65 -8.92
C LEU A 468 4.98 24.93 -8.05
N LYS A 469 5.15 25.46 -6.84
CA LYS A 469 4.05 25.89 -5.96
C LYS A 469 3.10 26.86 -6.69
N ALA A 470 3.65 27.88 -7.35
CA ALA A 470 2.86 28.84 -8.10
C ALA A 470 2.13 28.23 -9.29
N ASP A 471 2.79 27.34 -10.03
CA ASP A 471 2.21 26.68 -11.22
C ASP A 471 1.10 25.69 -10.81
N VAL A 472 1.28 24.95 -9.72
CA VAL A 472 0.26 24.07 -9.16
C VAL A 472 -0.94 24.87 -8.66
N ALA A 473 -0.74 26.00 -7.96
CA ALA A 473 -1.84 26.86 -7.53
C ALA A 473 -2.67 27.39 -8.72
N LYS A 474 -2.02 27.62 -9.88
CA LYS A 474 -2.65 28.15 -11.08
C LYS A 474 -3.38 27.10 -11.92
N HIS A 475 -2.78 25.93 -12.11
CA HIS A 475 -3.24 24.92 -13.05
C HIS A 475 -3.72 23.62 -12.39
N GLY A 476 -3.41 23.42 -11.12
CA GLY A 476 -3.78 22.23 -10.37
C GLY A 476 -2.82 21.05 -10.56
N LEU A 477 -3.24 19.93 -9.97
CA LEU A 477 -2.68 18.58 -10.18
C LEU A 477 -3.78 17.70 -10.77
N TYR A 478 -3.44 16.91 -11.78
CA TYR A 478 -4.40 15.95 -12.36
C TYR A 478 -4.69 14.80 -11.39
N ASN A 479 -3.64 14.27 -10.76
CA ASN A 479 -3.71 13.14 -9.84
C ASN A 479 -3.77 13.63 -8.38
N ARG A 480 -4.76 13.17 -7.61
CA ARG A 480 -4.87 13.45 -6.17
C ARG A 480 -3.73 12.82 -5.38
N ASN A 481 -3.36 11.59 -5.74
CA ASN A 481 -2.27 10.84 -5.13
C ASN A 481 -1.29 10.39 -6.23
N LEU A 482 0.00 10.38 -5.93
CA LEU A 482 1.08 10.14 -6.89
C LEU A 482 1.95 8.95 -6.55
N GLN A 483 2.30 8.73 -5.30
CA GLN A 483 3.30 7.76 -4.90
C GLN A 483 2.77 6.79 -3.83
N ALA A 484 3.10 5.52 -4.00
CA ALA A 484 2.93 4.46 -3.00
C ALA A 484 3.98 3.39 -3.27
N VAL A 485 4.64 2.89 -2.24
CA VAL A 485 5.73 1.92 -2.39
C VAL A 485 5.26 0.51 -2.03
N PRO A 486 4.92 -0.32 -3.04
CA PRO A 486 4.42 -1.68 -2.86
C PRO A 486 5.56 -2.67 -2.59
N PRO A 487 5.25 -3.93 -2.22
CA PRO A 487 6.25 -4.96 -1.97
C PRO A 487 7.06 -5.39 -3.22
N THR A 488 6.51 -5.24 -4.42
CA THR A 488 7.09 -5.62 -5.73
C THR A 488 7.54 -7.09 -5.86
N GLY A 489 6.88 -8.00 -5.17
CA GLY A 489 7.31 -9.39 -5.03
C GLY A 489 7.44 -10.19 -6.34
N SER A 490 6.64 -9.88 -7.37
CA SER A 490 6.68 -10.55 -8.66
C SER A 490 7.44 -9.77 -9.72
N ILE A 491 7.21 -8.47 -9.82
CA ILE A 491 7.80 -7.62 -10.86
C ILE A 491 9.31 -7.42 -10.68
N SER A 492 9.82 -7.50 -9.46
CA SER A 492 11.25 -7.42 -9.18
C SER A 492 12.05 -8.54 -9.86
N TYR A 493 11.50 -9.76 -9.98
CA TYR A 493 12.16 -10.85 -10.70
C TYR A 493 12.26 -10.59 -12.21
N ILE A 494 11.20 -10.05 -12.82
CA ILE A 494 11.21 -9.70 -14.24
C ILE A 494 12.22 -8.59 -14.50
N ASN A 495 12.29 -7.64 -13.59
CA ASN A 495 13.12 -6.45 -13.71
C ASN A 495 14.56 -6.63 -13.21
N ASN A 496 14.94 -7.85 -12.76
CA ASN A 496 16.24 -8.15 -12.17
C ASN A 496 16.62 -7.16 -11.06
N SER A 497 15.74 -6.98 -10.11
CA SER A 497 15.89 -6.04 -9.01
C SER A 497 15.65 -6.68 -7.65
N THR A 498 16.19 -6.10 -6.58
CA THR A 498 15.75 -6.41 -5.22
C THR A 498 14.34 -5.83 -5.00
N SER A 499 13.55 -6.49 -4.15
CA SER A 499 12.16 -6.10 -3.94
C SER A 499 12.05 -4.81 -3.14
N SER A 500 11.21 -3.88 -3.60
CA SER A 500 10.87 -2.65 -2.90
C SER A 500 12.09 -1.86 -2.42
N ILE A 501 12.00 -1.23 -1.26
CA ILE A 501 13.11 -0.50 -0.63
C ILE A 501 13.63 -1.17 0.65
N HIS A 502 13.10 -2.34 1.01
CA HIS A 502 13.64 -3.13 2.12
C HIS A 502 14.93 -3.87 1.73
N PRO A 503 15.76 -4.28 2.70
CA PRO A 503 16.91 -5.11 2.41
C PRO A 503 16.50 -6.50 1.93
N ILE A 504 17.41 -7.21 1.29
CA ILE A 504 17.19 -8.61 0.91
C ILE A 504 16.91 -9.48 2.14
N ALA A 505 16.08 -10.49 1.99
CA ALA A 505 15.82 -11.47 3.06
C ALA A 505 16.91 -12.55 3.12
N SER A 506 17.58 -12.81 1.99
CA SER A 506 18.70 -13.76 1.87
C SER A 506 19.59 -13.37 0.69
N LYS A 507 20.89 -13.59 0.80
CA LYS A 507 21.87 -13.37 -0.28
C LYS A 507 21.57 -14.24 -1.50
N ILE A 508 21.11 -15.46 -1.27
CA ILE A 508 20.71 -16.43 -2.29
C ILE A 508 19.33 -16.98 -1.90
N GLU A 509 18.33 -16.67 -2.70
CA GLU A 509 17.01 -17.26 -2.52
C GLU A 509 16.96 -18.65 -3.15
N ILE A 510 16.39 -19.61 -2.42
CA ILE A 510 16.13 -20.96 -2.92
C ILE A 510 14.63 -21.06 -3.19
N ARG A 511 14.26 -21.26 -4.45
CA ARG A 511 12.86 -21.40 -4.85
C ARG A 511 12.60 -22.73 -5.54
N LYS A 512 11.44 -23.32 -5.23
CA LYS A 512 10.92 -24.47 -5.96
C LYS A 512 10.00 -23.97 -7.06
N GLU A 513 10.47 -24.05 -8.30
CA GLU A 513 9.75 -23.54 -9.46
C GLU A 513 9.23 -24.69 -10.33
N GLY A 514 7.99 -25.10 -10.09
CA GLY A 514 7.27 -26.08 -10.90
C GLY A 514 8.08 -27.32 -11.28
N LYS A 515 8.22 -27.59 -12.58
CA LYS A 515 8.96 -28.76 -13.11
C LYS A 515 10.48 -28.60 -13.12
N ILE A 516 11.01 -27.40 -12.90
CA ILE A 516 12.47 -27.13 -12.92
C ILE A 516 13.14 -27.61 -11.63
N GLY A 517 12.37 -27.69 -10.53
CA GLY A 517 12.90 -28.05 -9.22
C GLY A 517 13.43 -26.85 -8.44
N ARG A 518 14.53 -27.03 -7.71
CA ARG A 518 15.15 -25.95 -6.91
C ARG A 518 15.94 -25.01 -7.81
N VAL A 519 15.64 -23.72 -7.72
CA VAL A 519 16.36 -22.64 -8.41
C VAL A 519 17.02 -21.76 -7.37
N TYR A 520 18.33 -21.54 -7.53
CA TYR A 520 19.11 -20.64 -6.70
C TYR A 520 19.15 -19.27 -7.37
N TYR A 521 18.69 -18.25 -6.67
CA TYR A 521 18.61 -16.89 -7.18
C TYR A 521 19.44 -15.95 -6.32
N PRO A 522 20.67 -15.58 -6.75
CA PRO A 522 21.49 -14.59 -6.04
C PRO A 522 20.82 -13.22 -6.07
N ALA A 523 21.09 -12.41 -5.06
CA ALA A 523 20.62 -11.03 -5.02
C ALA A 523 21.13 -10.26 -6.28
N PRO A 524 20.26 -9.52 -6.97
CA PRO A 524 20.64 -8.68 -8.09
C PRO A 524 21.78 -7.72 -7.73
N HIS A 525 22.73 -7.52 -8.65
CA HIS A 525 23.93 -6.71 -8.52
C HIS A 525 24.99 -7.24 -7.52
N MET A 526 24.73 -8.34 -6.82
CA MET A 526 25.69 -8.95 -5.90
C MET A 526 26.76 -9.73 -6.67
N ASP A 527 28.01 -9.47 -6.36
CA ASP A 527 29.19 -10.18 -6.84
C ASP A 527 30.23 -10.38 -5.72
N ASN A 528 31.42 -10.88 -6.05
CA ASN A 528 32.46 -11.13 -5.05
C ASN A 528 33.08 -9.85 -4.46
N ASP A 529 33.03 -8.74 -5.19
CA ASP A 529 33.68 -7.49 -4.81
C ASP A 529 32.79 -6.64 -3.88
N ASN A 530 31.46 -6.88 -3.89
CA ASN A 530 30.47 -6.11 -3.12
C ASN A 530 29.64 -6.94 -2.12
N LEU A 531 30.02 -8.21 -1.91
CA LEU A 531 29.26 -9.15 -1.07
C LEU A 531 29.01 -8.65 0.36
N GLU A 532 29.92 -7.86 0.92
CA GLU A 532 29.82 -7.29 2.27
C GLU A 532 28.67 -6.27 2.42
N TYR A 533 28.27 -5.62 1.32
CA TYR A 533 27.18 -4.66 1.28
C TYR A 533 25.79 -5.30 1.17
N PHE A 534 25.72 -6.62 1.00
CA PHE A 534 24.49 -7.40 0.90
C PHE A 534 24.16 -8.17 2.19
N LYS A 535 24.23 -7.49 3.33
CA LYS A 535 23.71 -8.05 4.59
C LYS A 535 22.21 -8.22 4.46
N ASP A 536 21.67 -9.32 5.00
CA ASP A 536 20.24 -9.57 4.94
C ASP A 536 19.44 -8.73 5.97
N SER A 537 18.14 -8.71 5.82
CA SER A 537 17.23 -7.92 6.66
C SER A 537 17.32 -8.29 8.15
N TYR A 538 17.61 -9.55 8.47
CA TYR A 538 17.73 -10.02 9.85
C TYR A 538 19.05 -9.59 10.49
N GLU A 539 20.11 -9.46 9.69
CA GLU A 539 21.40 -8.94 10.15
C GLU A 539 21.35 -7.42 10.35
N ILE A 540 20.69 -6.69 9.44
CA ILE A 540 20.57 -5.22 9.48
C ILE A 540 19.74 -4.77 10.67
N GLY A 541 18.63 -5.43 10.94
CA GLY A 541 17.74 -5.12 12.08
C GLY A 541 16.71 -4.02 11.81
N TYR A 542 15.67 -4.00 12.63
CA TYR A 542 14.49 -3.17 12.40
C TYR A 542 14.76 -1.65 12.47
N GLU A 543 15.70 -1.21 13.30
CA GLU A 543 15.95 0.24 13.47
C GLU A 543 16.46 0.88 12.18
N LYS A 544 17.47 0.27 11.54
CA LYS A 544 18.02 0.75 10.27
C LYS A 544 16.99 0.68 9.11
N ILE A 545 16.16 -0.36 9.11
CA ILE A 545 15.10 -0.50 8.12
C ILE A 545 14.06 0.60 8.32
N ILE A 546 13.60 0.83 9.54
CA ILE A 546 12.64 1.90 9.86
C ILE A 546 13.23 3.27 9.53
N ASP A 547 14.50 3.54 9.84
CA ASP A 547 15.17 4.80 9.51
C ASP A 547 15.20 5.06 8.01
N THR A 548 15.43 4.02 7.21
CA THR A 548 15.40 4.11 5.73
C THR A 548 14.00 4.44 5.23
N TYR A 549 12.98 3.76 5.73
CA TYR A 549 11.59 4.05 5.39
C TYR A 549 11.15 5.43 5.88
N ALA A 550 11.62 5.89 7.03
CA ALA A 550 11.36 7.23 7.54
C ALA A 550 11.97 8.32 6.64
N ALA A 551 13.16 8.10 6.08
CA ALA A 551 13.77 9.01 5.12
C ALA A 551 12.94 9.14 3.83
N ALA A 552 12.32 8.05 3.38
CA ALA A 552 11.48 8.03 2.18
C ALA A 552 10.06 8.56 2.43
N THR A 553 9.44 8.23 3.57
CA THR A 553 8.00 8.44 3.80
C THR A 553 7.57 9.91 3.75
N LYS A 554 8.45 10.84 4.12
CA LYS A 554 8.15 12.28 4.09
C LYS A 554 7.92 12.82 2.67
N TYR A 555 8.40 12.11 1.65
CA TYR A 555 8.26 12.47 0.23
C TYR A 555 7.23 11.61 -0.52
N VAL A 556 6.64 10.63 0.14
CA VAL A 556 5.63 9.73 -0.42
C VAL A 556 4.28 10.09 0.16
N ASP A 557 3.35 10.50 -0.66
CA ASP A 557 2.02 10.99 -0.21
C ASP A 557 1.10 9.88 0.31
N GLN A 558 1.27 8.65 -0.14
CA GLN A 558 0.59 7.49 0.44
C GLN A 558 1.53 6.71 1.37
N GLY A 559 1.40 5.39 1.42
CA GLY A 559 2.17 4.53 2.31
C GLY A 559 3.31 3.80 1.64
N LEU A 560 4.05 3.09 2.47
CA LEU A 560 5.12 2.18 2.07
C LEU A 560 4.89 0.85 2.79
N SER A 561 4.94 -0.25 2.04
CA SER A 561 4.80 -1.60 2.58
C SER A 561 6.04 -1.97 3.39
N LEU A 562 6.02 -1.65 4.68
CA LEU A 562 7.15 -1.88 5.59
C LEU A 562 7.01 -3.22 6.30
N THR A 563 7.81 -4.20 5.89
CA THR A 563 7.98 -5.47 6.59
C THR A 563 9.10 -5.36 7.62
N LEU A 564 8.85 -5.79 8.84
CA LEU A 564 9.87 -5.87 9.89
C LEU A 564 10.36 -7.31 10.04
N PHE A 565 11.67 -7.47 10.12
CA PHE A 565 12.34 -8.77 10.17
C PHE A 565 12.99 -8.97 11.54
N PHE A 566 12.67 -10.07 12.18
CA PHE A 566 13.21 -10.43 13.49
C PHE A 566 13.83 -11.83 13.45
N LYS A 567 14.94 -12.00 14.17
CA LYS A 567 15.51 -13.33 14.45
C LYS A 567 14.56 -14.12 15.37
N ASP A 568 14.68 -15.42 15.37
CA ASP A 568 13.91 -16.34 16.24
C ASP A 568 14.16 -16.12 17.74
N THR A 569 15.21 -15.39 18.09
CA THR A 569 15.52 -14.97 19.47
C THR A 569 14.75 -13.72 19.92
N ALA A 570 13.99 -13.08 19.04
CA ALA A 570 13.23 -11.88 19.36
C ALA A 570 12.07 -12.20 20.32
N THR A 571 11.73 -11.21 21.13
CA THR A 571 10.62 -11.29 22.07
C THR A 571 9.47 -10.38 21.65
N THR A 572 8.29 -10.59 22.22
CA THR A 572 7.14 -9.67 22.03
C THR A 572 7.47 -8.23 22.45
N ARG A 573 8.37 -8.06 23.41
CA ARG A 573 8.89 -6.76 23.82
C ARG A 573 9.67 -6.06 22.70
N ASP A 574 10.44 -6.81 21.93
CA ASP A 574 11.20 -6.26 20.80
C ASP A 574 10.24 -5.80 19.68
N ILE A 575 9.17 -6.56 19.45
CA ILE A 575 8.13 -6.17 18.51
C ILE A 575 7.43 -4.88 18.96
N ASN A 576 7.05 -4.76 20.24
CA ASN A 576 6.45 -3.53 20.76
C ASN A 576 7.40 -2.33 20.65
N ARG A 577 8.69 -2.51 20.91
CA ARG A 577 9.69 -1.46 20.73
C ARG A 577 9.78 -1.00 19.28
N ALA A 578 9.76 -1.94 18.33
CA ALA A 578 9.76 -1.61 16.91
C ALA A 578 8.52 -0.84 16.48
N GLN A 579 7.33 -1.19 16.99
CA GLN A 579 6.08 -0.45 16.73
C GLN A 579 6.17 0.99 17.24
N ILE A 580 6.63 1.19 18.47
CA ILE A 580 6.80 2.51 19.07
C ILE A 580 7.86 3.32 18.31
N TYR A 581 8.97 2.68 17.91
CA TYR A 581 10.02 3.33 17.13
C TYR A 581 9.49 3.81 15.78
N ALA A 582 8.75 2.95 15.06
CA ALA A 582 8.11 3.30 13.80
C ALA A 582 7.13 4.47 13.96
N TRP A 583 6.27 4.42 14.97
CA TRP A 583 5.34 5.52 15.27
C TRP A 583 6.07 6.84 15.51
N ARG A 584 7.13 6.85 16.33
CA ARG A 584 7.93 8.05 16.63
C ARG A 584 8.69 8.60 15.42
N LYS A 585 9.04 7.74 14.48
CA LYS A 585 9.74 8.11 13.24
C LYS A 585 8.80 8.62 12.13
N GLY A 586 7.49 8.69 12.39
CA GLY A 586 6.51 9.17 11.43
C GLY A 586 6.16 8.16 10.32
N ILE A 587 6.40 6.88 10.57
CA ILE A 587 5.94 5.80 9.70
C ILE A 587 4.41 5.78 9.67
N LYS A 588 3.84 5.62 8.50
CA LYS A 588 2.38 5.65 8.29
C LYS A 588 1.73 4.29 8.49
N THR A 589 2.39 3.22 8.03
CA THR A 589 1.87 1.85 8.10
C THR A 589 2.98 0.84 8.37
N LEU A 590 2.60 -0.26 9.06
CA LEU A 590 3.41 -1.48 9.18
C LEU A 590 2.68 -2.62 8.49
N TYR A 591 3.42 -3.36 7.67
CA TYR A 591 2.93 -4.51 6.93
C TYR A 591 3.14 -5.80 7.74
N TYR A 592 3.99 -6.73 7.28
CA TYR A 592 4.25 -7.96 8.01
C TYR A 592 5.28 -7.81 9.12
N ILE A 593 5.10 -8.60 10.18
CA ILE A 593 6.21 -9.04 11.03
C ILE A 593 6.67 -10.41 10.53
N ARG A 594 7.93 -10.54 10.18
CA ARG A 594 8.53 -11.78 9.68
C ARG A 594 9.60 -12.29 10.65
N LEU A 595 9.39 -13.49 11.17
CA LEU A 595 10.35 -14.17 12.04
C LEU A 595 11.20 -15.15 11.22
N ARG A 596 12.51 -15.13 11.43
CA ARG A 596 13.39 -16.15 10.88
C ARG A 596 13.28 -17.40 11.74
N GLN A 597 12.90 -18.50 11.13
CA GLN A 597 12.89 -19.80 11.80
C GLN A 597 14.10 -20.61 11.36
N MET A 598 15.17 -20.56 12.15
CA MET A 598 16.42 -21.28 11.86
C MET A 598 16.23 -22.77 11.59
N ALA A 599 15.27 -23.39 12.26
CA ALA A 599 14.92 -24.81 12.04
C ALA A 599 14.34 -25.12 10.64
N LEU A 600 13.90 -24.09 9.91
CA LEU A 600 13.31 -24.21 8.58
C LEU A 600 14.25 -23.70 7.47
N GLU A 601 15.45 -23.22 7.81
CA GLU A 601 16.42 -22.78 6.82
C GLU A 601 16.74 -23.91 5.83
N GLY A 602 16.60 -23.61 4.54
CA GLY A 602 16.79 -24.59 3.46
C GLY A 602 15.65 -25.57 3.26
N THR A 603 14.54 -25.45 3.99
CA THR A 603 13.34 -26.27 3.79
C THR A 603 12.37 -25.60 2.78
N GLU A 604 11.40 -26.39 2.27
CA GLU A 604 10.37 -25.91 1.31
C GLU A 604 9.44 -24.82 1.88
N VAL A 605 9.49 -24.56 3.19
CA VAL A 605 8.61 -23.65 3.92
C VAL A 605 9.14 -22.21 3.98
N GLU A 606 10.40 -21.96 3.57
CA GLU A 606 10.99 -20.62 3.59
C GLU A 606 10.34 -19.60 2.61
N GLY A 607 9.50 -20.05 1.71
CA GLY A 607 8.79 -19.17 0.79
C GLY A 607 7.60 -18.48 1.47
N CYS A 608 7.62 -17.16 1.55
CA CYS A 608 6.45 -16.39 1.98
C CYS A 608 5.26 -16.65 1.03
N VAL A 609 4.27 -17.43 1.49
CA VAL A 609 3.09 -17.79 0.70
C VAL A 609 2.29 -16.53 0.30
N SER A 610 2.33 -15.48 1.10
CA SER A 610 1.61 -14.22 0.84
C SER A 610 2.34 -13.26 -0.11
N CYS A 611 3.68 -13.35 -0.24
CA CYS A 611 4.42 -12.58 -1.27
C CYS A 611 4.24 -13.13 -2.70
N MET A 612 3.53 -14.25 -2.86
CA MET A 612 3.15 -14.79 -4.16
C MET A 612 1.76 -14.33 -4.63
N LEU A 613 1.11 -13.51 -3.85
CA LEU A 613 -0.16 -12.85 -4.20
C LEU A 613 0.05 -11.61 -5.07
#